data_2916beb70c568cae2bb4673eb7765e69
#
_entry.id   2916beb70c568cae2bb4673eb7765e69
#
_cell.length_a   1.000
_cell.length_b   1.000
_cell.length_c   1.000
_cell.angle_alpha   90.00
_cell.angle_beta   90.00
_cell.angle_gamma   90.00
#
_symmetry.space_group_name_H-M   'P 1'
#
loop_
_entity.id
_entity.type
_entity.pdbx_description
1 polymer ?
#
loop_
_entity_poly.entity_id
_entity_poly.type
_entity_poly.pdbx_seq_one_letter_code
_entity_poly.pdbx_strand_id
1 'polypeptide(L)'
;MFKFFQKLKQKWILFALLTLGGLFVAGIFMVGGAAALAWTNTEAFCIGCHEMKNNVYAEYKGTIHDQNRTGVRAICSDCHVPREPVAMIKRKMQASLELYGHFISKSIDTPEKFEAKRHELDTHVWTRMQET
;
A
#
# COMPACT_ATOMS: atom_id res chain seq x y z
N MET A 1 14.82 36.11 42.64
CA MET A 1 15.24 34.72 42.51
C MET A 1 14.07 33.77 42.31
N PHE A 2 13.03 33.74 43.13
CA PHE A 2 11.87 32.84 43.06
C PHE A 2 11.11 32.88 41.72
N LYS A 3 10.79 34.08 41.17
CA LYS A 3 10.12 34.22 39.86
C LYS A 3 10.94 33.67 38.68
N PHE A 4 12.24 33.68 38.74
CA PHE A 4 13.11 33.12 37.72
C PHE A 4 13.00 31.58 37.70
N PHE A 5 13.06 30.94 38.88
CA PHE A 5 12.89 29.48 38.96
C PHE A 5 11.50 29.00 38.52
N GLN A 6 10.45 29.77 38.80
CA GLN A 6 9.11 29.43 38.32
C GLN A 6 9.02 29.50 36.77
N LYS A 7 9.57 30.54 36.14
CA LYS A 7 9.60 30.65 34.67
C LYS A 7 10.42 29.52 34.04
N LEU A 8 11.51 29.11 34.66
CA LEU A 8 12.33 28.01 34.21
C LEU A 8 11.55 26.67 34.27
N LYS A 9 10.92 26.37 35.40
CA LYS A 9 10.03 25.19 35.54
C LYS A 9 8.92 25.17 34.49
N GLN A 10 8.26 26.28 34.25
CA GLN A 10 7.19 26.40 33.27
C GLN A 10 7.68 26.08 31.86
N LYS A 11 8.88 26.57 31.49
CA LYS A 11 9.48 26.25 30.16
C LYS A 11 9.81 24.77 30.02
N TRP A 12 10.35 24.13 31.06
CA TRP A 12 10.62 22.71 31.07
C TRP A 12 9.36 21.85 30.98
N ILE A 13 8.28 22.23 31.67
CA ILE A 13 6.99 21.56 31.60
C ILE A 13 6.44 21.67 30.18
N LEU A 14 6.46 22.89 29.60
CA LEU A 14 5.99 23.10 28.23
C LEU A 14 6.80 22.29 27.23
N PHE A 15 8.13 22.27 27.35
CA PHE A 15 9.00 21.46 26.51
C PHE A 15 8.66 19.96 26.62
N ALA A 16 8.50 19.46 27.84
CA ALA A 16 8.12 18.06 28.07
C ALA A 16 6.76 17.72 27.46
N LEU A 17 5.75 18.59 27.61
CA LEU A 17 4.43 18.39 27.02
C LEU A 17 4.48 18.39 25.49
N LEU A 18 5.24 19.30 24.89
CA LEU A 18 5.41 19.35 23.43
C LEU A 18 6.13 18.11 22.90
N THR A 19 7.17 17.65 23.62
CA THR A 19 7.91 16.44 23.24
C THR A 19 7.03 15.19 23.35
N LEU A 20 6.31 15.03 24.46
CA LEU A 20 5.40 13.90 24.66
C LEU A 20 4.25 13.92 23.64
N GLY A 21 3.67 15.09 23.38
CA GLY A 21 2.68 15.29 22.35
C GLY A 21 3.18 14.93 20.95
N GLY A 22 4.40 15.37 20.62
CA GLY A 22 5.06 15.05 19.36
C GLY A 22 5.32 13.54 19.20
N LEU A 23 5.82 12.89 20.25
CA LEU A 23 6.03 11.44 20.26
C LEU A 23 4.71 10.66 20.12
N PHE A 24 3.65 11.10 20.77
CA PHE A 24 2.33 10.50 20.65
C PHE A 24 1.78 10.60 19.24
N VAL A 25 1.85 11.77 18.63
CA VAL A 25 1.43 11.98 17.24
C VAL A 25 2.27 11.14 16.28
N ALA A 26 3.59 11.12 16.44
CA ALA A 26 4.48 10.28 15.64
C ALA A 26 4.13 8.77 15.76
N GLY A 27 3.79 8.31 16.95
CA GLY A 27 3.33 6.95 17.20
C GLY A 27 2.04 6.63 16.44
N ILE A 28 1.06 7.53 16.46
CA ILE A 28 -0.19 7.36 15.70
C ILE A 28 0.10 7.25 14.19
N PHE A 29 0.96 8.13 13.65
CA PHE A 29 1.32 8.09 12.23
C PHE A 29 2.06 6.81 11.86
N MET A 30 2.95 6.34 12.72
CA MET A 30 3.70 5.10 12.49
C MET A 30 2.77 3.88 12.48
N VAL A 31 1.93 3.72 13.50
CA VAL A 31 0.99 2.60 13.61
C VAL A 31 -0.07 2.67 12.51
N GLY A 32 -0.64 3.86 12.28
CA GLY A 32 -1.64 4.06 11.21
C GLY A 32 -1.07 3.81 9.82
N GLY A 33 0.16 4.28 9.56
CA GLY A 33 0.86 4.02 8.31
C GLY A 33 1.15 2.53 8.08
N ALA A 34 1.64 1.83 9.11
CA ALA A 34 1.86 0.39 9.05
C ALA A 34 0.56 -0.38 8.81
N ALA A 35 -0.53 -0.02 9.50
CA ALA A 35 -1.83 -0.62 9.32
C ALA A 35 -2.39 -0.37 7.90
N ALA A 36 -2.23 0.83 7.36
CA ALA A 36 -2.64 1.16 6.00
C ALA A 36 -1.85 0.35 4.96
N LEU A 37 -0.53 0.22 5.13
CA LEU A 37 0.30 -0.62 4.26
C LEU A 37 -0.12 -2.09 4.32
N ALA A 38 -0.40 -2.62 5.52
CA ALA A 38 -0.86 -3.99 5.69
C ALA A 38 -2.24 -4.19 5.02
N TRP A 39 -3.18 -3.28 5.23
CA TRP A 39 -4.51 -3.35 4.62
C TRP A 39 -4.44 -3.30 3.09
N THR A 40 -3.61 -2.42 2.51
CA THR A 40 -3.44 -2.33 1.05
C THR A 40 -2.70 -3.53 0.43
N ASN A 41 -2.22 -4.49 1.23
CA ASN A 41 -1.66 -5.76 0.77
C ASN A 41 -2.68 -6.90 0.82
N THR A 42 -3.89 -6.67 1.31
CA THR A 42 -4.92 -7.70 1.34
C THR A 42 -5.50 -7.96 -0.04
N GLU A 43 -5.91 -9.19 -0.30
CA GLU A 43 -6.62 -9.54 -1.54
C GLU A 43 -7.90 -8.72 -1.69
N ALA A 44 -8.65 -8.53 -0.58
CA ALA A 44 -9.86 -7.72 -0.57
C ALA A 44 -9.64 -6.30 -1.10
N PHE A 45 -8.51 -5.69 -0.77
CA PHE A 45 -8.13 -4.39 -1.32
C PHE A 45 -7.85 -4.47 -2.82
N CYS A 46 -7.08 -5.45 -3.27
CA CYS A 46 -6.71 -5.62 -4.68
C CYS A 46 -7.92 -5.84 -5.58
N ILE A 47 -8.87 -6.68 -5.15
CA ILE A 47 -10.11 -6.96 -5.91
C ILE A 47 -11.23 -5.95 -5.66
N GLY A 48 -10.96 -4.89 -4.92
CA GLY A 48 -11.89 -3.77 -4.73
C GLY A 48 -12.18 -3.01 -6.02
N CYS A 49 -11.26 -3.01 -6.98
CA CYS A 49 -11.46 -2.45 -8.31
C CYS A 49 -12.08 -3.49 -9.24
N HIS A 50 -13.08 -3.07 -10.02
CA HIS A 50 -13.81 -3.99 -10.90
C HIS A 50 -12.93 -4.57 -12.02
N GLU A 51 -11.93 -3.84 -12.52
CA GLU A 51 -10.98 -4.32 -13.52
C GLU A 51 -10.19 -5.51 -12.97
N MET A 52 -9.71 -5.40 -11.73
CA MET A 52 -8.98 -6.48 -11.09
C MET A 52 -9.89 -7.66 -10.78
N LYS A 53 -11.10 -7.39 -10.29
CA LYS A 53 -12.05 -8.44 -9.89
C LYS A 53 -12.58 -9.23 -11.08
N ASN A 54 -12.99 -8.53 -12.13
CA ASN A 54 -13.71 -9.16 -13.26
C ASN A 54 -12.78 -9.77 -14.31
N ASN A 55 -11.54 -9.29 -14.40
CA ASN A 55 -10.54 -9.77 -15.34
C ASN A 55 -9.49 -10.63 -14.63
N VAL A 56 -8.46 -10.02 -14.06
CA VAL A 56 -7.29 -10.69 -13.50
C VAL A 56 -7.64 -11.70 -12.41
N TYR A 57 -8.52 -11.33 -11.48
CA TYR A 57 -8.92 -12.24 -10.40
C TYR A 57 -9.80 -13.39 -10.90
N ALA A 58 -10.67 -13.15 -11.88
CA ALA A 58 -11.48 -14.21 -12.48
C ALA A 58 -10.59 -15.27 -13.17
N GLU A 59 -9.51 -14.84 -13.83
CA GLU A 59 -8.54 -15.73 -14.45
C GLU A 59 -7.64 -16.46 -13.43
N TYR A 60 -7.33 -15.78 -12.31
CA TYR A 60 -6.54 -16.35 -11.22
C TYR A 60 -7.28 -17.50 -10.51
N LYS A 61 -8.60 -17.39 -10.36
CA LYS A 61 -9.43 -18.39 -9.66
C LYS A 61 -9.34 -19.77 -10.31
N GLY A 62 -9.11 -20.78 -9.47
CA GLY A 62 -8.98 -22.16 -9.90
C GLY A 62 -7.62 -22.52 -10.50
N THR A 63 -6.68 -21.57 -10.61
CA THR A 63 -5.30 -21.88 -10.98
C THR A 63 -4.56 -22.62 -9.86
N ILE A 64 -3.41 -23.18 -10.16
CA ILE A 64 -2.55 -23.86 -9.17
C ILE A 64 -2.07 -22.91 -8.04
N HIS A 65 -2.07 -21.59 -8.28
CA HIS A 65 -1.72 -20.60 -7.27
C HIS A 65 -2.88 -20.28 -6.33
N ASP A 66 -4.13 -20.40 -6.80
CA ASP A 66 -5.33 -20.28 -5.98
C ASP A 66 -5.63 -21.58 -5.21
N GLN A 67 -5.49 -22.72 -5.86
CA GLN A 67 -5.82 -24.03 -5.31
C GLN A 67 -4.75 -25.07 -5.67
N ASN A 68 -4.04 -25.59 -4.69
CA ASN A 68 -3.06 -26.62 -4.90
C ASN A 68 -3.17 -27.74 -3.85
N ARG A 69 -2.46 -28.85 -4.09
CA ARG A 69 -2.47 -30.02 -3.20
C ARG A 69 -1.88 -29.78 -1.83
N THR A 70 -1.05 -28.75 -1.66
CA THR A 70 -0.40 -28.44 -0.39
C THR A 70 -1.28 -27.58 0.52
N GLY A 71 -2.39 -27.04 0.01
CA GLY A 71 -3.26 -26.13 0.73
C GLY A 71 -2.68 -24.69 0.89
N VAL A 72 -1.50 -24.43 0.34
CA VAL A 72 -0.90 -23.08 0.37
C VAL A 72 -1.46 -22.27 -0.79
N ARG A 73 -2.14 -21.19 -0.48
CA ARG A 73 -2.70 -20.27 -1.46
C ARG A 73 -1.85 -19.00 -1.53
N ALA A 74 -1.43 -18.61 -2.73
CA ALA A 74 -0.74 -17.36 -2.95
C ALA A 74 -1.76 -16.23 -3.21
N ILE A 75 -1.72 -15.15 -2.46
CA ILE A 75 -2.55 -13.97 -2.73
C ILE A 75 -1.80 -12.98 -3.63
N CYS A 76 -2.50 -12.00 -4.18
CA CYS A 76 -1.94 -11.03 -5.13
C CYS A 76 -0.64 -10.39 -4.64
N SER A 77 -0.60 -9.98 -3.37
CA SER A 77 0.57 -9.33 -2.77
C SER A 77 1.79 -10.23 -2.63
N ASP A 78 1.63 -11.55 -2.62
CA ASP A 78 2.76 -12.47 -2.48
C ASP A 78 3.71 -12.43 -3.69
N CYS A 79 3.15 -12.12 -4.87
CA CYS A 79 3.91 -11.99 -6.11
C CYS A 79 4.13 -10.53 -6.54
N HIS A 80 3.15 -9.65 -6.30
CA HIS A 80 3.15 -8.29 -6.83
C HIS A 80 3.69 -7.22 -5.90
N VAL A 81 3.92 -7.53 -4.62
CA VAL A 81 4.39 -6.57 -3.61
C VAL A 81 5.65 -7.09 -2.94
N PRO A 82 6.79 -6.42 -3.13
CA PRO A 82 8.04 -6.78 -2.45
C PRO A 82 7.88 -6.74 -0.93
N ARG A 83 8.55 -7.64 -0.23
CA ARG A 83 8.53 -7.70 1.25
C ARG A 83 9.46 -6.69 1.89
N GLU A 84 10.52 -6.26 1.19
CA GLU A 84 11.45 -5.24 1.65
C GLU A 84 10.75 -3.88 1.79
N PRO A 85 10.86 -3.18 2.93
CA PRO A 85 10.10 -1.96 3.20
C PRO A 85 10.26 -0.86 2.14
N VAL A 86 11.48 -0.61 1.70
CA VAL A 86 11.78 0.44 0.71
C VAL A 86 11.20 0.06 -0.66
N ALA A 87 11.40 -1.18 -1.10
CA ALA A 87 10.86 -1.69 -2.34
C ALA A 87 9.33 -1.71 -2.33
N MET A 88 8.72 -2.09 -1.19
CA MET A 88 7.27 -2.05 -0.98
C MET A 88 6.72 -0.64 -1.14
N ILE A 89 7.33 0.37 -0.48
CA ILE A 89 6.90 1.77 -0.59
C ILE A 89 7.03 2.24 -2.05
N LYS A 90 8.15 1.96 -2.71
CA LYS A 90 8.35 2.27 -4.15
C LYS A 90 7.24 1.66 -5.00
N ARG A 91 6.90 0.38 -4.77
CA ARG A 91 5.80 -0.29 -5.50
C ARG A 91 4.45 0.38 -5.25
N LYS A 92 4.16 0.77 -4.00
CA LYS A 92 2.91 1.50 -3.66
C LYS A 92 2.82 2.86 -4.35
N MET A 93 3.94 3.59 -4.44
CA MET A 93 4.00 4.84 -5.19
C MET A 93 3.74 4.63 -6.69
N GLN A 94 4.28 3.56 -7.27
CA GLN A 94 3.99 3.20 -8.67
C GLN A 94 2.52 2.82 -8.88
N ALA A 95 1.92 2.08 -7.93
CA ALA A 95 0.51 1.72 -7.98
C ALA A 95 -0.44 2.93 -7.93
N SER A 96 -0.02 4.07 -7.36
CA SER A 96 -0.82 5.29 -7.42
C SER A 96 -1.03 5.82 -8.85
N LEU A 97 -0.14 5.51 -9.79
CA LEU A 97 -0.33 5.84 -11.21
C LEU A 97 -1.45 4.98 -11.84
N GLU A 98 -1.62 3.75 -11.38
CA GLU A 98 -2.72 2.88 -11.79
C GLU A 98 -4.06 3.43 -11.29
N LEU A 99 -4.11 3.92 -10.05
CA LEU A 99 -5.28 4.64 -9.51
C LEU A 99 -5.57 5.94 -10.28
N TYR A 100 -4.54 6.69 -10.65
CA TYR A 100 -4.69 7.85 -11.52
C TYR A 100 -5.29 7.45 -12.88
N GLY A 101 -4.82 6.34 -13.45
CA GLY A 101 -5.31 5.75 -14.68
C GLY A 101 -6.80 5.44 -14.64
N HIS A 102 -7.28 4.92 -13.52
CA HIS A 102 -8.68 4.58 -13.30
C HIS A 102 -9.55 5.83 -13.02
N PHE A 103 -9.22 6.60 -11.99
CA PHE A 103 -10.10 7.67 -11.48
C PHE A 103 -10.01 8.99 -12.24
N ILE A 104 -8.83 9.34 -12.74
CA ILE A 104 -8.56 10.67 -13.31
C ILE A 104 -8.50 10.62 -14.84
N SER A 105 -7.58 9.84 -15.41
CA SER A 105 -7.42 9.80 -16.87
C SER A 105 -8.42 8.87 -17.56
N LYS A 106 -9.12 8.02 -16.79
CA LYS A 106 -10.10 7.05 -17.28
C LYS A 106 -9.56 6.18 -18.44
N SER A 107 -8.28 5.84 -18.34
CA SER A 107 -7.59 5.11 -19.39
C SER A 107 -7.75 3.60 -19.30
N ILE A 108 -8.27 3.10 -18.16
CA ILE A 108 -8.48 1.68 -17.86
C ILE A 108 -9.81 1.43 -17.15
N ASP A 109 -10.73 2.39 -17.14
CA ASP A 109 -11.99 2.37 -16.38
C ASP A 109 -13.10 1.50 -17.01
N THR A 110 -12.88 0.94 -18.19
CA THR A 110 -13.79 -0.02 -18.83
C THR A 110 -13.05 -1.29 -19.25
N PRO A 111 -13.75 -2.44 -19.36
CA PRO A 111 -13.14 -3.70 -19.79
C PRO A 111 -12.38 -3.57 -21.12
N GLU A 112 -12.94 -2.87 -22.09
CA GLU A 112 -12.34 -2.70 -23.42
C GLU A 112 -11.04 -1.91 -23.35
N LYS A 113 -11.00 -0.84 -22.54
CA LYS A 113 -9.80 -0.02 -22.33
C LYS A 113 -8.74 -0.80 -21.56
N PHE A 114 -9.15 -1.59 -20.58
CA PHE A 114 -8.25 -2.45 -19.83
C PHE A 114 -7.61 -3.48 -20.76
N GLU A 115 -8.38 -4.18 -21.57
CA GLU A 115 -7.88 -5.17 -22.54
C GLU A 115 -6.94 -4.53 -23.58
N ALA A 116 -7.28 -3.35 -24.07
CA ALA A 116 -6.41 -2.62 -25.01
C ALA A 116 -5.02 -2.27 -24.43
N LYS A 117 -4.92 -2.10 -23.12
CA LYS A 117 -3.66 -1.80 -22.40
C LYS A 117 -3.04 -3.02 -21.72
N ARG A 118 -3.70 -4.16 -21.75
CA ARG A 118 -3.30 -5.35 -21.00
C ARG A 118 -1.85 -5.73 -21.22
N HIS A 119 -1.42 -5.79 -22.47
CA HIS A 119 -0.03 -6.15 -22.80
C HIS A 119 1.01 -5.18 -22.22
N GLU A 120 0.73 -3.88 -22.24
CA GLU A 120 1.57 -2.85 -21.62
C GLU A 120 1.65 -3.06 -20.10
N LEU A 121 0.50 -3.27 -19.44
CA LEU A 121 0.41 -3.50 -18.01
C LEU A 121 1.13 -4.79 -17.59
N ASP A 122 0.94 -5.87 -18.33
CA ASP A 122 1.59 -7.16 -18.09
C ASP A 122 3.11 -7.07 -18.24
N THR A 123 3.59 -6.35 -19.24
CA THR A 123 5.03 -6.14 -19.45
C THR A 123 5.66 -5.41 -18.28
N HIS A 124 5.00 -4.38 -17.75
CA HIS A 124 5.45 -3.70 -16.54
C HIS A 124 5.48 -4.59 -15.30
N VAL A 125 4.52 -5.51 -15.17
CA VAL A 125 4.48 -6.48 -14.06
C VAL A 125 5.62 -7.47 -14.20
N TRP A 126 5.80 -8.08 -15.36
CA TRP A 126 6.85 -9.08 -15.61
C TRP A 126 8.25 -8.54 -15.40
N THR A 127 8.53 -7.34 -15.93
CA THR A 127 9.83 -6.68 -15.73
C THR A 127 10.14 -6.52 -14.23
N ARG A 128 9.16 -6.05 -13.45
CA ARG A 128 9.33 -5.88 -12.00
C ARG A 128 9.50 -7.20 -11.25
N MET A 129 8.79 -8.26 -11.64
CA MET A 129 8.93 -9.58 -11.01
C MET A 129 10.28 -10.23 -11.31
N GLN A 130 10.94 -9.86 -12.40
CA GLN A 130 12.29 -10.34 -12.73
C GLN A 130 13.38 -9.60 -11.96
N GLU A 131 13.10 -8.36 -11.50
CA GLU A 131 14.03 -7.53 -10.74
C GLU A 131 14.03 -7.81 -9.22
N THR A 132 13.03 -8.53 -8.71
CA THR A 132 12.85 -8.86 -7.28
C THR A 132 13.01 -10.32 -7.00
#